data_6b63f60e5f155380084f30ef1c56736b
#
_entry.id   6b63f60e5f155380084f30ef1c56736b
#
_cell.length_a   1.000
_cell.length_b   1.000
_cell.length_c   1.000
_cell.angle_alpha   90.00
_cell.angle_beta   90.00
_cell.angle_gamma   90.00
#
_symmetry.space_group_name_H-M   'P 1'
#
loop_
_entity.id
_entity.type
_entity.pdbx_description
1 polymer ?
#
loop_
_entity_poly.entity_id
_entity_poly.type
_entity_poly.pdbx_seq_one_letter_code
_entity_poly.pdbx_strand_id
1 'polypeptide(L)'
;MGKIIDVVRDRRKLKRKSVKIIFLYKMGQLFNGRGFAKDINLEGMCIVCPALFKTSRGIQLKDYIGSSLQVMIPTANVTVHGTVVWVDLKKGEGGVKITSTTDDARWQQICEET
;
A
#
# COMPACT_ATOMS: atom_id res chain seq x y z
N MET A 1 -26.20 8.30 20.26
CA MET A 1 -26.50 8.16 18.82
C MET A 1 -25.45 8.84 17.97
N GLY A 2 -25.21 10.12 18.20
CA GLY A 2 -24.26 10.84 17.38
C GLY A 2 -22.86 10.28 17.41
N LYS A 3 -22.44 9.75 18.53
CA LYS A 3 -21.10 9.19 18.65
C LYS A 3 -20.87 8.01 17.72
N ILE A 4 -21.85 7.14 17.62
CA ILE A 4 -21.72 5.97 16.77
C ILE A 4 -21.63 6.40 15.31
N ILE A 5 -22.45 7.38 14.95
CA ILE A 5 -22.43 7.91 13.59
C ILE A 5 -21.11 8.58 13.30
N ASP A 6 -20.57 9.32 14.28
CA ASP A 6 -19.30 10.01 14.09
C ASP A 6 -18.15 9.04 13.88
N VAL A 7 -18.16 7.94 14.62
CA VAL A 7 -17.14 6.91 14.47
C VAL A 7 -17.19 6.34 13.05
N VAL A 8 -18.40 6.11 12.55
CA VAL A 8 -18.57 5.60 11.19
C VAL A 8 -18.06 6.61 10.18
N ARG A 9 -18.36 7.91 10.39
CA ARG A 9 -17.88 8.95 9.48
C ARG A 9 -16.37 9.05 9.51
N ASP A 10 -15.76 8.98 10.69
CA ASP A 10 -14.31 9.01 10.80
C ASP A 10 -13.70 7.85 10.04
N ARG A 11 -14.32 6.70 10.15
CA ARG A 11 -13.86 5.54 9.41
C ARG A 11 -13.93 5.76 7.92
N ARG A 12 -14.93 6.50 7.44
CA ARG A 12 -15.05 6.79 6.02
C ARG A 12 -13.94 7.70 5.51
N LYS A 13 -13.37 8.54 6.36
CA LYS A 13 -12.24 9.35 5.95
C LYS A 13 -11.06 8.48 5.56
N LEU A 14 -10.99 7.29 6.14
CA LEU A 14 -9.92 6.35 5.85
C LEU A 14 -10.34 5.29 4.86
N LYS A 15 -11.54 5.41 4.31
CA LYS A 15 -12.01 4.47 3.32
C LYS A 15 -11.13 4.54 2.08
N ARG A 16 -10.71 3.38 1.62
CA ARG A 16 -9.84 3.31 0.46
C ARG A 16 -10.61 3.56 -0.82
N LYS A 17 -9.99 4.30 -1.71
CA LYS A 17 -10.54 4.55 -3.03
C LYS A 17 -10.02 3.52 -4.01
N SER A 18 -10.89 3.06 -4.89
CA SER A 18 -10.48 2.17 -5.97
C SER A 18 -9.70 2.96 -7.00
N VAL A 19 -8.51 2.50 -7.29
CA VAL A 19 -7.61 3.19 -8.21
C VAL A 19 -6.84 2.15 -9.02
N LYS A 20 -6.01 2.64 -9.93
CA LYS A 20 -4.99 1.81 -10.56
C LYS A 20 -3.77 2.69 -10.76
N ILE A 21 -2.91 2.67 -9.77
CA ILE A 21 -1.71 3.50 -9.76
C ILE A 21 -0.50 2.59 -9.93
N ILE A 22 0.20 2.74 -11.04
CA ILE A 22 1.40 1.96 -11.32
C ILE A 22 2.54 2.50 -10.48
N PHE A 23 3.31 1.60 -9.89
CA PHE A 23 4.46 1.99 -9.09
C PHE A 23 5.62 1.02 -9.28
N LEU A 24 6.77 1.45 -8.82
CA LEU A 24 7.94 0.60 -8.67
C LEU A 24 8.13 0.35 -7.18
N TYR A 25 8.48 -0.87 -6.81
CA TYR A 25 8.66 -1.18 -5.40
C TYR A 25 10.08 -1.65 -5.12
N LYS A 26 10.46 -1.52 -3.87
CA LYS A 26 11.69 -2.05 -3.36
C LYS A 26 11.46 -2.59 -1.97
N MET A 27 11.78 -3.87 -1.76
CA MET A 27 11.69 -4.51 -0.46
C MET A 27 13.06 -5.11 -0.16
N GLY A 28 13.76 -4.53 0.82
CA GLY A 28 15.12 -4.91 1.08
C GLY A 28 16.02 -4.58 -0.10
N GLN A 29 17.11 -5.33 -0.25
CA GLN A 29 18.05 -5.07 -1.34
C GLN A 29 17.85 -6.00 -2.53
N LEU A 30 17.12 -7.09 -2.33
CA LEU A 30 17.00 -8.12 -3.35
C LEU A 30 15.70 -8.09 -4.14
N PHE A 31 14.67 -7.49 -3.58
CA PHE A 31 13.37 -7.50 -4.22
C PHE A 31 13.01 -6.11 -4.71
N ASN A 32 12.85 -5.99 -6.01
CA ASN A 32 12.36 -4.77 -6.62
C ASN A 32 11.62 -5.13 -7.88
N GLY A 33 10.74 -4.24 -8.32
CA GLY A 33 9.96 -4.50 -9.50
C GLY A 33 8.81 -3.54 -9.64
N ARG A 34 7.78 -3.98 -10.34
CA ARG A 34 6.62 -3.16 -10.69
C ARG A 34 5.36 -3.80 -10.12
N GLY A 35 4.44 -2.94 -9.72
CA GLY A 35 3.12 -3.38 -9.31
C GLY A 35 2.14 -2.24 -9.47
N PHE A 36 0.95 -2.40 -8.95
CA PHE A 36 0.00 -1.30 -8.94
C PHE A 36 -0.81 -1.33 -7.64
N ALA A 37 -1.23 -0.13 -7.22
CA ALA A 37 -2.13 0.02 -6.10
C ALA A 37 -3.55 -0.06 -6.63
N LYS A 38 -4.39 -0.91 -6.02
CA LYS A 38 -5.77 -1.03 -6.46
C LYS A 38 -6.73 -0.27 -5.55
N ASP A 39 -6.31 0.09 -4.36
CA ASP A 39 -7.03 1.04 -3.53
C ASP A 39 -6.07 1.71 -2.56
N ILE A 40 -6.40 2.93 -2.18
CA ILE A 40 -5.54 3.73 -1.31
C ILE A 40 -6.38 4.55 -0.34
N ASN A 41 -5.77 4.89 0.79
CA ASN A 41 -6.20 5.98 1.66
C ASN A 41 -4.94 6.57 2.29
N LEU A 42 -5.11 7.57 3.16
CA LEU A 42 -3.96 8.28 3.72
C LEU A 42 -3.01 7.37 4.51
N GLU A 43 -3.53 6.30 5.10
CA GLU A 43 -2.75 5.45 5.98
C GLU A 43 -2.40 4.09 5.41
N GLY A 44 -2.91 3.76 4.24
CA GLY A 44 -2.64 2.45 3.70
C GLY A 44 -3.00 2.30 2.24
N MET A 45 -2.61 1.17 1.69
CA MET A 45 -2.93 0.83 0.31
C MET A 45 -2.98 -0.68 0.15
N CYS A 46 -3.80 -1.13 -0.78
CA CYS A 46 -3.79 -2.51 -1.22
C CYS A 46 -3.03 -2.55 -2.55
N ILE A 47 -1.99 -3.35 -2.60
CA ILE A 47 -1.14 -3.41 -3.78
C ILE A 47 -1.23 -4.79 -4.43
N VAL A 48 -1.07 -4.80 -5.74
CA VAL A 48 -1.05 -6.01 -6.54
C VAL A 48 0.34 -6.14 -7.11
N CYS A 49 1.08 -7.13 -6.61
CA CYS A 49 2.46 -7.39 -7.01
C CYS A 49 2.68 -8.90 -7.10
N PRO A 50 2.16 -9.56 -8.13
CA PRO A 50 2.32 -11.02 -8.23
C PRO A 50 3.77 -11.46 -8.26
N ALA A 51 4.66 -10.64 -8.76
CA ALA A 51 6.07 -10.97 -8.81
C ALA A 51 6.72 -10.94 -7.43
N LEU A 52 6.16 -10.16 -6.49
CA LEU A 52 6.66 -10.08 -5.14
C LEU A 52 5.96 -11.07 -4.22
N PHE A 53 4.62 -11.03 -4.23
CA PHE A 53 3.80 -11.84 -3.33
C PHE A 53 3.44 -13.17 -4.01
N LYS A 54 4.37 -14.08 -3.98
CA LYS A 54 4.16 -15.40 -4.58
C LYS A 54 4.82 -16.45 -3.71
N THR A 55 4.34 -17.67 -3.84
CA THR A 55 4.98 -18.79 -3.18
C THR A 55 6.33 -19.01 -3.84
N SER A 56 7.39 -18.91 -3.07
CA SER A 56 8.76 -19.08 -3.54
C SER A 56 9.50 -19.96 -2.58
N ARG A 57 10.61 -20.53 -3.07
CA ARG A 57 11.44 -21.36 -2.24
C ARG A 57 11.96 -20.57 -1.06
N GLY A 58 11.69 -21.08 0.14
CA GLY A 58 12.20 -20.50 1.36
C GLY A 58 11.49 -19.24 1.84
N ILE A 59 10.57 -18.68 1.06
CA ILE A 59 9.84 -17.50 1.46
C ILE A 59 8.45 -17.90 1.91
N GLN A 60 8.12 -17.55 3.13
CA GLN A 60 6.83 -17.86 3.73
C GLN A 60 6.05 -16.58 3.98
N LEU A 61 4.76 -16.75 4.20
CA LEU A 61 3.88 -15.62 4.46
C LEU A 61 4.42 -14.71 5.56
N LYS A 62 4.93 -15.31 6.63
CA LYS A 62 5.47 -14.55 7.77
C LYS A 62 6.68 -13.69 7.40
N ASP A 63 7.36 -14.04 6.30
CA ASP A 63 8.54 -13.28 5.89
C ASP A 63 8.16 -11.96 5.22
N TYR A 64 6.95 -11.89 4.68
CA TYR A 64 6.46 -10.64 4.08
C TYR A 64 5.88 -9.71 5.14
N ILE A 65 5.12 -10.27 6.10
CA ILE A 65 4.41 -9.47 7.09
C ILE A 65 5.40 -8.83 8.03
N GLY A 66 5.29 -7.51 8.20
CA GLY A 66 6.22 -6.74 9.01
C GLY A 66 7.41 -6.21 8.22
N SER A 67 7.54 -6.59 6.96
CA SER A 67 8.65 -6.12 6.13
C SER A 67 8.41 -4.69 5.67
N SER A 68 9.49 -3.90 5.62
CA SER A 68 9.44 -2.54 5.10
C SER A 68 9.38 -2.58 3.59
N LEU A 69 8.55 -1.72 3.03
CA LEU A 69 8.36 -1.63 1.58
C LEU A 69 8.43 -0.18 1.15
N GLN A 70 9.14 0.05 0.08
CA GLN A 70 9.22 1.36 -0.54
C GLN A 70 8.44 1.32 -1.85
N VAL A 71 7.52 2.23 -2.02
CA VAL A 71 6.66 2.32 -3.20
C VAL A 71 6.88 3.65 -3.87
N MET A 72 7.43 3.62 -5.07
CA MET A 72 7.73 4.83 -5.83
C MET A 72 6.69 5.01 -6.92
N ILE A 73 6.04 6.16 -6.93
CA ILE A 73 5.01 6.50 -7.89
C ILE A 73 5.58 7.53 -8.86
N PRO A 74 6.10 7.08 -10.02
CA PRO A 74 6.82 8.00 -10.91
C PRO A 74 5.95 9.14 -11.45
N THR A 75 4.69 8.85 -11.74
CA THR A 75 3.78 9.87 -12.30
C THR A 75 3.50 11.00 -11.32
N ALA A 76 3.63 10.75 -10.04
CA ALA A 76 3.37 11.74 -9.01
C ALA A 76 4.66 12.23 -8.34
N ASN A 77 5.79 11.62 -8.68
CA ASN A 77 7.08 11.96 -8.10
C ASN A 77 7.06 11.91 -6.58
N VAL A 78 6.44 10.87 -6.03
CA VAL A 78 6.37 10.65 -4.59
C VAL A 78 6.74 9.21 -4.29
N THR A 79 7.43 9.02 -3.17
CA THR A 79 7.77 7.71 -2.67
C THR A 79 7.09 7.52 -1.33
N VAL A 80 6.40 6.40 -1.18
CA VAL A 80 5.70 6.04 0.03
C VAL A 80 6.46 4.90 0.70
N HIS A 81 6.67 5.03 1.99
CA HIS A 81 7.30 3.99 2.79
C HIS A 81 6.24 3.36 3.68
N GLY A 82 6.26 2.05 3.76
CA GLY A 82 5.27 1.38 4.57
C GLY A 82 5.72 0.02 5.04
N THR A 83 4.80 -0.65 5.73
CA THR A 83 5.03 -1.98 6.28
C THR A 83 3.93 -2.90 5.75
N VAL A 84 4.32 -4.07 5.30
CA VAL A 84 3.35 -5.07 4.83
C VAL A 84 2.63 -5.63 6.05
N VAL A 85 1.30 -5.57 6.04
CA VAL A 85 0.49 -6.02 7.18
C VAL A 85 -0.33 -7.26 6.87
N TRP A 86 -0.58 -7.55 5.60
CA TRP A 86 -1.22 -8.80 5.20
C TRP A 86 -0.85 -9.12 3.76
N VAL A 87 -0.95 -10.39 3.41
CA VAL A 87 -0.62 -10.85 2.05
C VAL A 87 -1.60 -11.95 1.66
N ASP A 88 -2.05 -11.91 0.42
CA ASP A 88 -2.83 -12.99 -0.21
C ASP A 88 -1.99 -13.53 -1.36
N LEU A 89 -1.34 -14.65 -1.12
CA LEU A 89 -0.42 -15.22 -2.10
C LEU A 89 -1.13 -15.72 -3.36
N LYS A 90 -2.38 -16.13 -3.22
CA LYS A 90 -3.15 -16.61 -4.36
C LYS A 90 -3.43 -15.49 -5.35
N LYS A 91 -3.72 -14.31 -4.84
CA LYS A 91 -4.03 -13.15 -5.67
C LYS A 91 -2.81 -12.31 -5.99
N GLY A 92 -1.69 -12.55 -5.32
CA GLY A 92 -0.52 -11.72 -5.47
C GLY A 92 -0.74 -10.32 -4.93
N GLU A 93 -1.53 -10.19 -3.88
CA GLU A 93 -1.92 -8.91 -3.28
C GLU A 93 -1.39 -8.79 -1.87
N GLY A 94 -1.24 -7.56 -1.43
CA GLY A 94 -0.85 -7.30 -0.07
C GLY A 94 -1.36 -5.96 0.42
N GLY A 95 -1.49 -5.83 1.73
CA GLY A 95 -1.86 -4.58 2.37
C GLY A 95 -0.63 -3.94 2.97
N VAL A 96 -0.51 -2.64 2.77
CA VAL A 96 0.62 -1.86 3.25
C VAL A 96 0.11 -0.75 4.15
N LYS A 97 0.67 -0.66 5.35
CA LYS A 97 0.41 0.46 6.25
C LYS A 97 1.49 1.50 5.99
N ILE A 98 1.08 2.72 5.67
CA ILE A 98 2.01 3.78 5.33
C ILE A 98 2.62 4.34 6.61
N THR A 99 3.95 4.44 6.63
CA THR A 99 4.68 4.99 7.76
C THR A 99 5.23 6.38 7.47
N SER A 100 5.57 6.66 6.22
CA SER A 100 6.05 7.99 5.83
C SER A 100 6.00 8.13 4.31
N THR A 101 6.13 9.36 3.86
CA THR A 101 6.24 9.65 2.42
C THR A 101 7.29 10.71 2.22
N THR A 102 7.75 10.86 0.98
CA THR A 102 8.70 11.93 0.64
C THR A 102 8.01 13.28 0.50
N ASP A 103 6.67 13.27 0.35
CA ASP A 103 5.90 14.51 0.19
C ASP A 103 4.47 14.22 0.64
N ASP A 104 4.20 14.52 1.91
CA ASP A 104 2.90 14.22 2.51
C ASP A 104 1.77 14.99 1.84
N ALA A 105 2.03 16.25 1.46
CA ALA A 105 1.01 17.05 0.80
C ALA A 105 0.66 16.45 -0.56
N ARG A 106 1.66 15.99 -1.30
CA ARG A 106 1.41 15.36 -2.58
C ARG A 106 0.67 14.03 -2.41
N TRP A 107 1.05 13.26 -1.41
CA TRP A 107 0.36 12.00 -1.14
C TRP A 107 -1.10 12.24 -0.80
N GLN A 108 -1.38 13.24 0.05
CA GLN A 108 -2.73 13.60 0.39
C GLN A 108 -3.52 13.99 -0.86
N GLN A 109 -2.90 14.77 -1.74
CA GLN A 109 -3.53 15.18 -2.98
C GLN A 109 -3.90 13.98 -3.85
N ILE A 110 -3.00 13.01 -3.96
CA ILE A 110 -3.27 11.79 -4.72
C ILE A 110 -4.47 11.05 -4.15
N CYS A 111 -4.55 10.94 -2.84
CA CYS A 111 -5.66 10.26 -2.18
C CYS A 111 -6.99 11.00 -2.41
N GLU A 112 -6.93 12.32 -2.54
CA GLU A 112 -8.14 13.12 -2.75
C GLU A 112 -8.58 13.15 -4.21
N GLU A 113 -7.64 13.14 -5.13
CA GLU A 113 -7.93 13.24 -6.56
C GLU A 113 -8.46 11.95 -7.16
N THR A 114 -8.10 10.85 -6.59
CA THR A 114 -8.54 9.54 -7.11
C THR A 114 -9.82 8.99 -6.43
#